data_76bcfacea7febf0e737d25ef03a47607
#
_entry.id   76bcfacea7febf0e737d25ef03a47607
#
_cell.length_a   1.000
_cell.length_b   1.000
_cell.length_c   1.000
_cell.angle_alpha   90.00
_cell.angle_beta   90.00
_cell.angle_gamma   90.00
#
_symmetry.space_group_name_H-M   'P 1'
#
loop_
_entity.id
_entity.type
_entity.pdbx_description
1 polymer ?
#
loop_
_entity_poly.entity_id
_entity_poly.type
_entity_poly.pdbx_seq_one_letter_code
_entity_poly.pdbx_strand_id
1 'polypeptide(L)'
;MNNFKGTFITFEGGEGTGKSTQSKLLYEYLINKNINTILTREPGGCLESEEIRNILLKGNLDKWDPITESLLHNAARREHIMKIIKPALLANKIVICDRF
;
A
#
# COMPACT_ATOMS: atom_id res chain seq x y z
N MET A 1 -8.64 8.51 20.59
CA MET A 1 -8.93 7.08 20.61
C MET A 1 -9.09 6.56 19.19
N ASN A 2 -8.45 5.45 18.90
CA ASN A 2 -8.57 4.83 17.59
C ASN A 2 -9.90 4.10 17.46
N ASN A 3 -10.65 4.44 16.42
CA ASN A 3 -11.92 3.79 16.12
C ASN A 3 -11.80 2.88 14.91
N PHE A 4 -10.59 2.32 14.68
CA PHE A 4 -10.38 1.38 13.60
C PHE A 4 -11.09 0.07 13.90
N LYS A 5 -12.03 -0.28 13.05
CA LYS A 5 -12.79 -1.53 13.14
C LYS A 5 -12.36 -2.52 12.06
N GLY A 6 -11.61 -2.07 11.08
CA GLY A 6 -11.15 -2.90 9.99
C GLY A 6 -9.90 -3.69 10.36
N THR A 7 -9.49 -4.53 9.44
CA THR A 7 -8.30 -5.37 9.58
C THR A 7 -7.31 -5.04 8.47
N PHE A 8 -6.05 -4.87 8.84
CA PHE A 8 -4.98 -4.59 7.91
C PHE A 8 -4.08 -5.81 7.76
N ILE A 9 -3.99 -6.33 6.54
CA ILE A 9 -3.21 -7.53 6.22
C ILE A 9 -2.15 -7.16 5.21
N THR A 10 -0.89 -7.49 5.49
CA THR A 10 0.22 -7.22 4.56
C THR A 10 0.78 -8.53 4.03
N PHE A 11 1.22 -8.49 2.78
CA PHE A 11 1.97 -9.58 2.16
C PHE A 11 3.38 -9.06 1.88
N GLU A 12 4.35 -9.69 2.49
CA GLU A 12 5.75 -9.32 2.38
C GLU A 12 6.54 -10.41 1.65
N GLY A 13 7.63 -10.02 1.03
CA GLY A 13 8.51 -10.94 0.35
C GLY A 13 9.11 -10.33 -0.91
N GLY A 14 10.18 -10.94 -1.40
CA GLY A 14 10.82 -10.53 -2.64
C GLY A 14 10.02 -10.96 -3.85
N GLU A 15 10.45 -10.51 -5.02
CA GLU A 15 9.87 -10.95 -6.28
C GLU A 15 10.04 -12.46 -6.45
N GLY A 16 9.06 -13.10 -7.09
CA GLY A 16 9.09 -14.53 -7.33
C GLY A 16 8.60 -15.38 -6.16
N THR A 17 8.17 -14.76 -5.06
CA THR A 17 7.64 -15.51 -3.91
C THR A 17 6.16 -15.82 -4.02
N GLY A 18 5.48 -15.28 -5.04
CA GLY A 18 4.05 -15.48 -5.22
C GLY A 18 3.16 -14.59 -4.37
N LYS A 19 3.72 -13.60 -3.67
CA LYS A 19 2.94 -12.73 -2.77
C LYS A 19 1.82 -11.98 -3.49
N SER A 20 2.06 -11.51 -4.71
CA SER A 20 1.03 -10.79 -5.49
C SER A 20 -0.12 -11.72 -5.87
N THR A 21 0.18 -12.96 -6.24
CA THR A 21 -0.84 -13.97 -6.53
C THR A 21 -1.63 -14.31 -5.29
N GLN A 22 -0.95 -14.51 -4.15
CA GLN A 22 -1.60 -14.87 -2.89
C GLN A 22 -2.50 -13.74 -2.39
N SER A 23 -2.04 -12.49 -2.45
CA SER A 23 -2.83 -11.36 -2.00
C SER A 23 -4.09 -11.19 -2.85
N LYS A 24 -3.98 -11.38 -4.15
CA LYS A 24 -5.11 -11.30 -5.06
C LYS A 24 -6.13 -12.43 -4.80
N LEU A 25 -5.66 -13.63 -4.56
CA LEU A 25 -6.54 -14.77 -4.24
C LEU A 25 -7.30 -14.54 -2.95
N LEU A 26 -6.64 -14.03 -1.93
CA LEU A 26 -7.31 -13.69 -0.67
C LEU A 26 -8.35 -12.59 -0.89
N TYR A 27 -8.01 -11.56 -1.64
CA TYR A 27 -8.95 -10.49 -1.96
C TYR A 27 -10.21 -11.06 -2.64
N GLU A 28 -10.03 -11.87 -3.67
CA GLU A 28 -11.14 -12.47 -4.40
C GLU A 28 -11.99 -13.36 -3.50
N TYR A 29 -11.36 -14.15 -2.63
CA TYR A 29 -12.06 -14.99 -1.68
C TYR A 29 -12.95 -14.17 -0.75
N LEU A 30 -12.41 -13.08 -0.20
CA LEU A 30 -13.16 -12.23 0.73
C LEU A 30 -14.30 -11.49 0.03
N ILE A 31 -14.07 -11.00 -1.18
CA ILE A 31 -15.13 -10.35 -1.95
C ILE A 31 -16.26 -11.34 -2.24
N ASN A 32 -15.92 -12.59 -2.60
CA ASN A 32 -16.93 -13.62 -2.86
C ASN A 32 -17.73 -14.00 -1.62
N LYS A 33 -17.18 -13.75 -0.43
CA LYS A 33 -17.89 -13.96 0.85
C LYS A 33 -18.68 -12.73 1.29
N ASN A 34 -18.78 -11.71 0.43
CA ASN A 34 -19.46 -10.44 0.73
C ASN A 34 -18.80 -9.67 1.86
N ILE A 35 -17.50 -9.86 2.04
CA ILE A 35 -16.71 -9.10 3.03
C ILE A 35 -16.10 -7.90 2.33
N ASN A 36 -16.38 -6.71 2.83
CA ASN A 36 -15.92 -5.46 2.22
C ASN A 36 -14.41 -5.34 2.35
N THR A 37 -13.71 -5.46 1.24
CA THR A 37 -12.26 -5.58 1.19
C THR A 37 -11.70 -4.69 0.09
N ILE A 38 -10.55 -4.08 0.35
CA ILE A 38 -9.77 -3.42 -0.70
C ILE A 38 -8.40 -4.08 -0.81
N LEU A 39 -7.87 -4.07 -2.02
CA LEU A 39 -6.52 -4.54 -2.32
C LEU A 39 -5.70 -3.34 -2.76
N THR A 40 -4.60 -3.08 -2.08
CA THR A 40 -3.71 -1.98 -2.39
C THR A 40 -2.26 -2.45 -2.35
N ARG A 41 -1.32 -1.57 -2.58
CA ARG A 41 0.09 -1.93 -2.63
C ARG A 41 1.00 -0.77 -2.28
N GLU A 42 2.23 -1.08 -1.91
CA GLU A 42 3.34 -0.14 -1.78
C GLU A 42 4.48 -0.58 -2.71
N PRO A 43 5.27 0.32 -3.25
CA PRO A 43 5.11 1.78 -3.22
C PRO A 43 3.99 2.24 -4.15
N GLY A 44 3.33 3.35 -3.78
CA GLY A 44 2.21 3.88 -4.53
C GLY A 44 0.91 3.71 -3.77
N GLY A 45 -0.17 3.37 -4.46
CA GLY A 45 -1.46 3.07 -3.83
C GLY A 45 -2.49 4.18 -3.99
N CYS A 46 -2.10 5.43 -4.14
CA CYS A 46 -3.00 6.54 -4.47
C CYS A 46 -2.30 7.47 -5.46
N LEU A 47 -3.05 8.40 -6.02
CA LEU A 47 -2.51 9.29 -7.05
C LEU A 47 -1.26 10.04 -6.58
N GLU A 48 -1.33 10.65 -5.41
CA GLU A 48 -0.22 11.43 -4.86
C GLU A 48 0.99 10.57 -4.55
N SER A 49 0.78 9.37 -4.03
CA SER A 49 1.86 8.41 -3.79
C SER A 49 2.54 8.00 -5.09
N GLU A 50 1.76 7.78 -6.15
CA GLU A 50 2.30 7.45 -7.47
C GLU A 50 3.08 8.62 -8.07
N GLU A 51 2.65 9.84 -7.85
CA GLU A 51 3.38 11.03 -8.30
C GLU A 51 4.76 11.11 -7.64
N ILE A 52 4.84 10.87 -6.33
CA ILE A 52 6.10 10.88 -5.59
C ILE A 52 6.99 9.72 -6.08
N ARG A 53 6.41 8.54 -6.26
CA ARG A 53 7.13 7.39 -6.78
C ARG A 53 7.75 7.69 -8.15
N ASN A 54 7.00 8.35 -9.02
CA ASN A 54 7.49 8.71 -10.34
C ASN A 54 8.68 9.68 -10.27
N ILE A 55 8.66 10.61 -9.33
CA ILE A 55 9.80 11.51 -9.09
C ILE A 55 11.03 10.70 -8.69
N LEU A 56 10.86 9.73 -7.78
CA LEU A 56 11.96 8.89 -7.31
C LEU A 56 12.58 8.05 -8.41
N LEU A 57 11.77 7.59 -9.37
CA LEU A 57 12.23 6.71 -10.43
C LEU A 57 12.85 7.44 -11.62
N LYS A 58 12.70 8.76 -11.71
CA LYS A 58 13.27 9.55 -12.81
C LYS A 58 14.74 9.79 -12.60
N GLY A 59 15.53 9.58 -13.64
CA GLY A 59 16.94 9.91 -13.67
C GLY A 59 17.83 8.78 -13.19
N ASN A 60 19.06 9.13 -12.82
CA ASN A 60 20.07 8.17 -12.40
C ASN A 60 19.77 7.66 -10.99
N LEU A 61 20.25 6.44 -10.69
CA LEU A 61 20.10 5.84 -9.36
C LEU A 61 20.70 6.69 -8.25
N ASP A 62 21.75 7.47 -8.58
CA ASP A 62 22.45 8.30 -7.60
C ASP A 62 21.93 9.74 -7.53
N LYS A 63 20.80 10.00 -8.15
CA LYS A 63 20.24 11.34 -8.20
C LYS A 63 19.92 11.90 -6.83
N TRP A 64 19.39 11.06 -5.96
CA TRP A 64 18.91 11.51 -4.66
C TRP A 64 19.89 11.17 -3.55
N ASP A 65 20.10 12.13 -2.66
CA ASP A 65 20.72 11.87 -1.37
C ASP A 65 19.92 10.77 -0.65
N PRO A 66 20.59 9.81 0.02
CA PRO A 66 19.87 8.70 0.68
C PRO A 66 18.82 9.14 1.69
N ILE A 67 19.06 10.19 2.44
CA ILE A 67 18.10 10.70 3.40
C ILE A 67 16.90 11.31 2.69
N THR A 68 17.14 12.09 1.64
CA THR A 68 16.07 12.67 0.82
C THR A 68 15.20 11.57 0.21
N GLU A 69 15.84 10.54 -0.33
CA GLU A 69 15.11 9.40 -0.91
C GLU A 69 14.22 8.74 0.14
N SER A 70 14.76 8.50 1.33
CA SER A 70 13.99 7.93 2.44
C SER A 70 12.81 8.79 2.82
N LEU A 71 13.00 10.11 2.88
CA LEU A 71 11.91 11.04 3.19
C LEU A 71 10.83 11.04 2.12
N LEU A 72 11.22 10.93 0.84
CA LEU A 72 10.25 10.85 -0.25
C LEU A 72 9.45 9.56 -0.21
N HIS A 73 10.09 8.43 0.10
CA HIS A 73 9.38 7.16 0.29
C HIS A 73 8.40 7.25 1.44
N ASN A 74 8.80 7.85 2.54
CA ASN A 74 7.91 8.03 3.70
C ASN A 74 6.75 8.99 3.39
N ALA A 75 7.01 10.03 2.59
CA ALA A 75 5.95 10.93 2.14
C ALA A 75 4.91 10.21 1.28
N ALA A 76 5.37 9.36 0.37
CA ALA A 76 4.47 8.55 -0.46
C ALA A 76 3.63 7.60 0.39
N ARG A 77 4.24 6.96 1.38
CA ARG A 77 3.53 6.08 2.33
C ARG A 77 2.51 6.85 3.13
N ARG A 78 2.87 8.02 3.62
CA ARG A 78 1.95 8.87 4.38
C ARG A 78 0.69 9.18 3.59
N GLU A 79 0.84 9.54 2.32
CA GLU A 79 -0.31 9.82 1.46
C GLU A 79 -1.16 8.58 1.25
N HIS A 80 -0.53 7.42 1.05
CA HIS A 80 -1.25 6.16 0.91
C HIS A 80 -2.03 5.82 2.18
N ILE A 81 -1.40 5.98 3.34
CA ILE A 81 -2.08 5.73 4.62
C ILE A 81 -3.27 6.65 4.80
N MET A 82 -3.07 7.95 4.59
CA MET A 82 -4.11 8.94 4.89
C MET A 82 -5.26 8.89 3.91
N LYS A 83 -5.02 8.54 2.65
CA LYS A 83 -6.04 8.63 1.60
C LYS A 83 -6.73 7.31 1.27
N ILE A 84 -6.07 6.19 1.53
CA ILE A 84 -6.59 4.86 1.16
C ILE A 84 -6.77 3.98 2.40
N ILE A 85 -5.70 3.74 3.15
CA ILE A 85 -5.71 2.74 4.22
C ILE A 85 -6.56 3.18 5.39
N LYS A 86 -6.29 4.35 5.94
CA LYS A 86 -7.00 4.85 7.11
C LYS A 86 -8.51 5.00 6.88
N PRO A 87 -8.96 5.62 5.78
CA PRO A 87 -10.41 5.70 5.53
C PRO A 87 -11.07 4.33 5.42
N ALA A 88 -10.41 3.37 4.78
CA ALA A 88 -10.95 2.02 4.64
C ALA A 88 -11.06 1.31 5.99
N LEU A 89 -10.05 1.44 6.84
CA LEU A 89 -10.08 0.83 8.17
C LEU A 89 -11.16 1.46 9.06
N LEU A 90 -11.35 2.77 8.95
CA LEU A 90 -12.41 3.48 9.68
C LEU A 90 -13.79 3.05 9.19
N ALA A 91 -13.91 2.66 7.94
CA ALA A 91 -15.14 2.15 7.35
C ALA A 91 -15.36 0.65 7.59
N ASN A 92 -14.58 0.05 8.47
CA ASN A 92 -14.66 -1.38 8.84
C ASN A 92 -14.40 -2.32 7.66
N LYS A 93 -13.49 -1.92 6.78
CA LYS A 93 -13.08 -2.76 5.65
C LYS A 93 -11.84 -3.57 6.00
N ILE A 94 -11.65 -4.67 5.28
CA ILE A 94 -10.37 -5.37 5.29
C ILE A 94 -9.49 -4.72 4.22
N VAL A 95 -8.28 -4.35 4.61
CA VAL A 95 -7.29 -3.78 3.69
C VAL A 95 -6.18 -4.80 3.51
N ILE A 96 -6.02 -5.29 2.30
CA ILE A 96 -4.91 -6.16 1.93
C ILE A 96 -3.88 -5.29 1.21
N CYS A 97 -2.66 -5.25 1.73
CA CYS A 97 -1.58 -4.47 1.13
C CYS A 97 -0.48 -5.40 0.66
N ASP A 98 -0.23 -5.40 -0.63
CA ASP A 98 0.88 -6.13 -1.22
C ASP A 98 2.13 -5.27 -1.02
N ARG A 99 2.92 -5.64 -0.04
CA ARG A 99 4.12 -4.92 0.39
C ARG A 99 3.78 -3.60 1.13
N PHE A 100 4.33 -3.44 2.32
CA PHE A 100 4.11 -2.20 3.10
C PHE A 100 5.39 -1.71 3.81
#